data_e463204f6b193c673beffcab454742de
#
_entry.id   e463204f6b193c673beffcab454742de
#
_cell.length_a   1.000
_cell.length_b   1.000
_cell.length_c   1.000
_cell.angle_alpha   90.00
_cell.angle_beta   90.00
_cell.angle_gamma   90.00
#
_symmetry.space_group_name_H-M   'P 1'
#
loop_
_entity.id
_entity.type
_entity.pdbx_description
1 polymer ?
#
loop_
_entity_poly.entity_id
_entity_poly.type
_entity_poly.pdbx_seq_one_letter_code
_entity_poly.pdbx_strand_id
1 'polypeptide(L)'
;MGRPKPSSEAEQQYRADVELAGRRGDLLGAAREAESRFRQAQDRNAPDAEVRRLAEDLDAALTAAMRAAYAAQRAEIGPLGYDDRIFRRKKMATPAVHALTAQAEHL
;
A
#
# COMPACT_ATOMS: atom_id res chain seq x y z
N MET A 1 -5.57 36.95 0.39
CA MET A 1 -6.24 35.67 0.10
C MET A 1 -5.52 34.55 0.80
N GLY A 2 -6.27 33.67 1.49
CA GLY A 2 -5.70 32.54 2.19
C GLY A 2 -5.20 31.46 1.23
N ARG A 3 -4.27 30.62 1.71
CA ARG A 3 -3.87 29.41 1.00
C ARG A 3 -5.07 28.46 0.91
N PRO A 4 -5.20 27.68 -0.19
CA PRO A 4 -6.26 26.68 -0.25
C PRO A 4 -6.14 25.71 0.92
N LYS A 5 -7.27 25.41 1.55
CA LYS A 5 -7.33 24.45 2.65
C LYS A 5 -8.00 23.17 2.15
N PRO A 6 -7.50 22.01 2.58
CA PRO A 6 -8.17 20.77 2.23
C PRO A 6 -9.55 20.69 2.91
N SER A 7 -10.48 19.98 2.27
CA SER A 7 -11.78 19.70 2.85
C SER A 7 -11.64 18.82 4.10
N SER A 8 -12.68 18.78 4.94
CA SER A 8 -12.74 17.89 6.09
C SER A 8 -12.61 16.42 5.68
N GLU A 9 -13.23 16.03 4.58
CA GLU A 9 -13.15 14.67 4.04
C GLU A 9 -11.72 14.35 3.59
N ALA A 10 -11.05 15.28 2.90
CA ALA A 10 -9.67 15.11 2.47
C ALA A 10 -8.73 14.94 3.66
N GLU A 11 -8.92 15.71 4.72
CA GLU A 11 -8.12 15.56 5.93
C GLU A 11 -8.33 14.22 6.62
N GLN A 12 -9.57 13.74 6.68
CA GLN A 12 -9.88 12.44 7.26
C GLN A 12 -9.24 11.30 6.47
N GLN A 13 -9.33 11.35 5.14
CA GLN A 13 -8.70 10.37 4.27
C GLN A 13 -7.17 10.42 4.40
N TYR A 14 -6.61 11.60 4.47
CA TYR A 14 -5.17 11.78 4.68
C TYR A 14 -4.70 11.12 5.99
N ARG A 15 -5.42 11.35 7.09
CA ARG A 15 -5.08 10.75 8.38
C ARG A 15 -5.17 9.24 8.35
N ALA A 16 -6.20 8.69 7.71
CA ALA A 16 -6.35 7.24 7.54
C ALA A 16 -5.19 6.67 6.72
N ASP A 17 -4.78 7.35 5.66
CA ASP A 17 -3.66 6.91 4.83
C ASP A 17 -2.32 7.01 5.56
N VAL A 18 -2.11 8.03 6.39
CA VAL A 18 -0.91 8.16 7.24
C VAL A 18 -0.82 6.98 8.21
N GLU A 19 -1.94 6.62 8.84
CA GLU A 19 -1.99 5.48 9.76
C GLU A 19 -1.69 4.17 9.04
N LEU A 20 -2.34 3.94 7.90
CA LEU A 20 -2.11 2.74 7.11
C LEU A 20 -0.67 2.67 6.57
N ALA A 21 -0.14 3.80 6.11
CA ALA A 21 1.25 3.92 5.64
C ALA A 21 2.25 3.56 6.76
N GLY A 22 1.93 3.92 8.00
CA GLY A 22 2.75 3.56 9.17
C GLY A 22 2.84 2.06 9.41
N ARG A 23 1.89 1.28 8.90
CA ARG A 23 1.87 -0.19 9.01
C ARG A 23 2.52 -0.88 7.81
N ARG A 24 3.02 -0.13 6.86
CA ARG A 24 3.56 -0.65 5.58
C ARG A 24 4.65 -1.70 5.78
N GLY A 25 5.62 -1.42 6.67
CA GLY A 25 6.73 -2.33 6.93
C GLY A 25 6.25 -3.67 7.49
N ASP A 26 5.35 -3.66 8.45
CA ASP A 26 4.79 -4.87 9.06
C ASP A 26 3.96 -5.67 8.04
N LEU A 27 3.17 -4.98 7.23
CA LEU A 27 2.34 -5.64 6.21
C LEU A 27 3.20 -6.25 5.11
N LEU A 28 4.30 -5.60 4.73
CA LEU A 28 5.26 -6.14 3.78
C LEU A 28 5.97 -7.39 4.35
N GLY A 29 6.36 -7.34 5.64
CA GLY A 29 6.93 -8.49 6.33
C GLY A 29 5.97 -9.67 6.37
N ALA A 30 4.69 -9.43 6.66
CA ALA A 30 3.66 -10.47 6.64
C ALA A 30 3.50 -11.10 5.25
N ALA A 31 3.58 -10.29 4.19
CA ALA A 31 3.51 -10.79 2.82
C ALA A 31 4.71 -11.69 2.47
N ARG A 32 5.91 -11.32 2.92
CA ARG A 32 7.12 -12.13 2.72
C ARG A 32 7.03 -13.46 3.45
N GLU A 33 6.51 -13.47 4.67
CA GLU A 33 6.28 -14.71 5.42
C GLU A 33 5.23 -15.59 4.75
N ALA A 34 4.14 -15.02 4.27
CA ALA A 34 3.11 -15.77 3.55
C ALA A 34 3.67 -16.40 2.27
N GLU A 35 4.51 -15.68 1.53
CA GLU A 35 5.19 -16.19 0.35
C GLU A 35 6.10 -17.36 0.70
N SER A 36 6.89 -17.24 1.76
CA SER A 36 7.78 -18.31 2.22
C SER A 36 7.01 -19.58 2.56
N ARG A 37 5.91 -19.45 3.29
CA ARG A 37 5.06 -20.61 3.67
C ARG A 37 4.47 -21.27 2.44
N PHE A 38 4.01 -20.49 1.48
CA PHE A 38 3.44 -20.99 0.24
C PHE A 38 4.48 -21.78 -0.56
N ARG A 39 5.68 -21.23 -0.73
CA ARG A 39 6.79 -21.90 -1.44
C ARG A 39 7.21 -23.19 -0.74
N GLN A 40 7.31 -23.18 0.59
CA GLN A 40 7.66 -24.37 1.37
C GLN A 40 6.62 -25.46 1.19
N ALA A 41 5.33 -25.12 1.18
CA ALA A 41 4.26 -26.08 0.94
C ALA A 41 4.35 -26.71 -0.46
N GLN A 42 4.67 -25.91 -1.47
CA GLN A 42 4.90 -26.41 -2.83
C GLN A 42 6.10 -27.35 -2.90
N ASP A 43 7.21 -26.97 -2.26
CA ASP A 43 8.46 -27.73 -2.29
C ASP A 43 8.32 -29.10 -1.62
N ARG A 44 7.50 -29.21 -0.56
CA ARG A 44 7.26 -30.49 0.12
C ARG A 44 6.07 -31.28 -0.41
N ASN A 45 5.50 -30.83 -1.53
CA ASN A 45 4.32 -31.45 -2.13
C ASN A 45 3.15 -31.60 -1.16
N ALA A 46 2.84 -30.52 -0.42
CA ALA A 46 1.72 -30.49 0.50
C ALA A 46 0.40 -30.78 -0.23
N PRO A 47 -0.64 -31.24 0.48
CA PRO A 47 -1.96 -31.47 -0.12
C PRO A 47 -2.49 -30.21 -0.80
N ASP A 48 -3.23 -30.40 -1.90
CA ASP A 48 -3.77 -29.30 -2.70
C ASP A 48 -4.58 -28.29 -1.87
N ALA A 49 -5.37 -28.78 -0.90
CA ALA A 49 -6.16 -27.91 -0.03
C ALA A 49 -5.28 -26.98 0.81
N GLU A 50 -4.15 -27.47 1.31
CA GLU A 50 -3.20 -26.66 2.07
C GLU A 50 -2.52 -25.64 1.18
N VAL A 51 -2.06 -26.03 0.01
CA VAL A 51 -1.43 -25.13 -0.96
C VAL A 51 -2.40 -24.02 -1.35
N ARG A 52 -3.67 -24.35 -1.59
CA ARG A 52 -4.70 -23.37 -1.93
C ARG A 52 -4.93 -22.35 -0.81
N ARG A 53 -5.02 -22.83 0.43
CA ARG A 53 -5.20 -21.96 1.60
C ARG A 53 -4.03 -20.99 1.75
N LEU A 54 -2.79 -21.49 1.58
CA LEU A 54 -1.60 -20.65 1.68
C LEU A 54 -1.49 -19.66 0.51
N ALA A 55 -1.98 -20.03 -0.68
CA ALA A 55 -2.08 -19.10 -1.80
C ALA A 55 -3.07 -17.96 -1.52
N GLU A 56 -4.21 -18.28 -0.91
CA GLU A 56 -5.21 -17.30 -0.49
C GLU A 56 -4.65 -16.36 0.58
N ASP A 57 -3.92 -16.89 1.57
CA ASP A 57 -3.26 -16.11 2.60
C ASP A 57 -2.23 -15.15 1.99
N LEU A 58 -1.46 -15.63 1.02
CA LEU A 58 -0.47 -14.80 0.30
C LEU A 58 -1.16 -13.69 -0.47
N ASP A 59 -2.23 -13.98 -1.19
CA ASP A 59 -2.98 -12.97 -1.94
C ASP A 59 -3.52 -11.87 -1.01
N ALA A 60 -4.11 -12.25 0.13
CA ALA A 60 -4.60 -11.31 1.12
C ALA A 60 -3.48 -10.44 1.70
N ALA A 61 -2.32 -11.05 2.01
CA ALA A 61 -1.18 -10.33 2.58
C ALA A 61 -0.57 -9.35 1.55
N LEU A 62 -0.45 -9.76 0.29
CA LEU A 62 0.03 -8.88 -0.79
C LEU A 62 -0.93 -7.71 -1.03
N THR A 63 -2.23 -7.97 -1.01
CA THR A 63 -3.24 -6.92 -1.16
C THR A 63 -3.14 -5.89 -0.04
N ALA A 64 -2.98 -6.34 1.21
CA ALA A 64 -2.83 -5.45 2.36
C ALA A 64 -1.55 -4.59 2.23
N ALA A 65 -0.43 -5.20 1.84
CA ALA A 65 0.83 -4.49 1.65
C ALA A 65 0.75 -3.47 0.51
N MET A 66 0.10 -3.83 -0.59
CA MET A 66 -0.11 -2.94 -1.73
C MET A 66 -0.96 -1.72 -1.32
N ARG A 67 -2.04 -1.94 -0.58
CA ARG A 67 -2.90 -0.85 -0.10
C ARG A 67 -2.13 0.12 0.80
N ALA A 68 -1.26 -0.40 1.66
CA ALA A 68 -0.42 0.43 2.52
C ALA A 68 0.61 1.23 1.71
N ALA A 69 1.19 0.65 0.67
CA ALA A 69 2.12 1.35 -0.22
C ALA A 69 1.43 2.48 -1.00
N TYR A 70 0.22 2.25 -1.50
CA TYR A 70 -0.56 3.31 -2.16
C TYR A 70 -1.02 4.39 -1.17
N ALA A 71 -1.36 4.00 0.06
CA ALA A 71 -1.67 4.97 1.13
C ALA A 71 -0.46 5.86 1.42
N ALA A 72 0.75 5.30 1.45
CA ALA A 72 1.98 6.07 1.63
C ALA A 72 2.21 7.05 0.47
N GLN A 73 1.92 6.64 -0.76
CA GLN A 73 1.99 7.52 -1.93
C GLN A 73 1.04 8.71 -1.77
N ARG A 74 -0.23 8.45 -1.44
CA ARG A 74 -1.23 9.52 -1.24
C ARG A 74 -0.85 10.44 -0.09
N ALA A 75 -0.37 9.90 1.02
CA ALA A 75 0.04 10.67 2.17
C ALA A 75 1.25 11.57 1.87
N GLU A 76 2.20 11.10 1.05
CA GLU A 76 3.35 11.91 0.62
C GLU A 76 2.92 13.10 -0.22
N ILE A 77 1.88 12.96 -1.05
CA ILE A 77 1.30 14.06 -1.82
C ILE A 77 0.67 15.10 -0.87
N GLY A 78 0.06 14.64 0.22
CA GLY A 78 -0.56 15.49 1.23
C GLY A 78 -2.07 15.68 1.02
N PRO A 79 -2.76 16.32 2.00
CA PRO A 79 -4.22 16.37 2.01
C PRO A 79 -4.85 17.08 0.80
N LEU A 80 -4.17 18.07 0.22
CA LEU A 80 -4.69 18.78 -0.96
C LEU A 80 -4.83 17.87 -2.19
N GLY A 81 -4.04 16.80 -2.29
CA GLY A 81 -4.11 15.84 -3.39
C GLY A 81 -5.42 15.04 -3.43
N TYR A 82 -6.15 14.99 -2.34
CA TYR A 82 -7.45 14.31 -2.27
C TYR A 82 -8.57 15.14 -2.90
N ASP A 83 -8.39 16.46 -2.96
CA ASP A 83 -9.37 17.39 -3.54
C ASP A 83 -8.96 17.92 -4.91
N ASP A 84 -7.65 17.99 -5.19
CA ASP A 84 -7.08 18.71 -6.34
C ASP A 84 -6.25 17.78 -7.21
N ARG A 85 -6.76 17.46 -8.40
CA ARG A 85 -6.09 16.59 -9.38
C ARG A 85 -4.81 17.20 -9.93
N ILE A 86 -4.77 18.52 -10.11
CA ILE A 86 -3.59 19.21 -10.65
C ILE A 86 -2.47 19.16 -9.64
N PHE A 87 -2.77 19.46 -8.37
CA PHE A 87 -1.82 19.37 -7.27
C PHE A 87 -1.25 17.95 -7.15
N ARG A 88 -2.11 16.94 -7.16
CA ARG A 88 -1.70 15.53 -7.08
C ARG A 88 -0.79 15.16 -8.24
N ARG A 89 -1.12 15.58 -9.47
CA ARG A 89 -0.31 15.28 -10.66
C ARG A 89 1.09 15.87 -10.54
N LYS A 90 1.23 17.10 -10.07
CA LYS A 90 2.53 17.75 -9.86
C LYS A 90 3.36 17.02 -8.82
N LYS A 91 2.75 16.59 -7.72
CA LYS A 91 3.43 15.85 -6.65
C LYS A 91 3.83 14.46 -7.07
N MET A 92 3.04 13.80 -7.92
CA MET A 92 3.38 12.48 -8.44
C MET A 92 4.65 12.49 -9.29
N ALA A 93 5.04 13.64 -9.82
CA ALA A 93 6.29 13.81 -10.56
C ALA A 93 7.52 13.90 -9.66
N THR A 94 7.37 13.94 -8.33
CA THR A 94 8.51 14.02 -7.41
C THR A 94 9.19 12.65 -7.24
N PRO A 95 10.52 12.61 -7.01
CA PRO A 95 11.22 11.33 -6.80
C PRO A 95 10.69 10.52 -5.62
N ALA A 96 10.31 11.17 -4.52
CA ALA A 96 9.76 10.48 -3.34
C ALA A 96 8.48 9.71 -3.67
N VAL A 97 7.55 10.34 -4.40
CA VAL A 97 6.29 9.72 -4.79
C VAL A 97 6.53 8.62 -5.83
N HIS A 98 7.44 8.83 -6.79
CA HIS A 98 7.81 7.80 -7.76
C HIS A 98 8.33 6.53 -7.09
N ALA A 99 9.17 6.67 -6.07
CA ALA A 99 9.68 5.52 -5.32
C ALA A 99 8.57 4.74 -4.62
N LEU A 100 7.59 5.44 -4.02
CA LEU A 100 6.45 4.80 -3.36
C LEU A 100 5.52 4.11 -4.36
N THR A 101 5.30 4.72 -5.52
CA THR A 101 4.50 4.13 -6.60
C THR A 101 5.16 2.86 -7.13
N ALA A 102 6.47 2.90 -7.37
CA ALA A 102 7.22 1.74 -7.83
C ALA A 102 7.13 0.59 -6.82
N GLN A 103 7.23 0.87 -5.52
CA GLN A 103 7.08 -0.14 -4.48
C GLN A 103 5.69 -0.79 -4.54
N ALA A 104 4.63 0.00 -4.67
CA ALA A 104 3.26 -0.51 -4.76
C ALA A 104 3.04 -1.40 -5.99
N GLU A 105 3.61 -1.02 -7.13
CA GLU A 105 3.47 -1.75 -8.39
C GLU A 105 4.24 -3.08 -8.40
N HIS A 106 5.29 -3.21 -7.59
CA HIS A 106 6.10 -4.41 -7.51
C HIS A 106 5.67 -5.40 -6.43
N LEU A 107 4.66 -5.07 -5.66
CA LEU A 107 4.05 -5.99 -4.71
C LEU A 107 3.06 -6.92 -5.43
#